data_30ae874930ef2715044fcbbe1c1c4e6f
#
_entry.id   30ae874930ef2715044fcbbe1c1c4e6f
#
_cell.length_a   1.000
_cell.length_b   1.000
_cell.length_c   1.000
_cell.angle_alpha   90.00
_cell.angle_beta   90.00
_cell.angle_gamma   90.00
#
_symmetry.space_group_name_H-M   'P 1'
#
loop_
_entity.id
_entity.type
_entity.pdbx_description
1 polymer ?
#
loop_
_entity_poly.entity_id
_entity_poly.type
_entity_poly.pdbx_seq_one_letter_code
_entity_poly.pdbx_strand_id
1 'polypeptide(L)'
;MVNKMKKLDLFNSINIYTDASTTNAYTSTDKITSSPGYVIVYNNIIRLYGNKIINGTNSSYGEMYAILMGIKAVYREIISGRLPSNTPINIFSDSLSSIENLRNNFKNWYILDNIIRKTYDDKEVINQDIIRKIIEIVNKYKIPVNLYHIKGHAQIKLNKKSNLSDRVELNKIIEMFFQYNRILITDTEAAELCYYNIFVDNFTRYNMKENMTSSIYHNSNYIKPRLNNTKLTKEDLKVFSEYINGGE
;
A
#
# COMPACT_ATOMS: atom_id res chain seq x y z
N MET A 1 18.39 21.26 -19.91
CA MET A 1 18.19 21.12 -18.45
C MET A 1 18.37 19.65 -18.11
N VAL A 2 19.34 19.30 -17.28
CA VAL A 2 19.51 17.92 -16.81
C VAL A 2 18.42 17.72 -15.76
N ASN A 3 17.40 16.91 -16.08
CA ASN A 3 16.40 16.51 -15.10
C ASN A 3 17.13 15.83 -13.94
N LYS A 4 17.20 16.49 -12.80
CA LYS A 4 17.74 15.90 -11.58
C LYS A 4 16.89 14.68 -11.25
N MET A 5 17.44 13.48 -11.44
CA MET A 5 16.72 12.26 -11.05
C MET A 5 16.32 12.35 -9.58
N LYS A 6 15.04 12.12 -9.31
CA LYS A 6 14.50 12.10 -7.95
C LYS A 6 15.18 10.95 -7.19
N LYS A 7 15.71 11.25 -6.01
CA LYS A 7 16.29 10.24 -5.10
C LYS A 7 15.25 9.80 -4.09
N LEU A 8 15.25 8.51 -3.78
CA LEU A 8 14.50 8.00 -2.64
C LEU A 8 15.23 8.39 -1.34
N ASP A 9 14.50 8.90 -0.37
CA ASP A 9 15.03 9.20 0.96
C ASP A 9 14.22 8.39 1.99
N LEU A 10 14.72 7.22 2.34
CA LEU A 10 14.06 6.34 3.31
C LEU A 10 14.25 6.83 4.74
N PHE A 11 15.35 7.52 5.02
CA PHE A 11 15.67 7.96 6.39
C PHE A 11 14.82 9.14 6.84
N ASN A 12 14.68 10.18 6.00
CA ASN A 12 13.93 11.40 6.34
C ASN A 12 12.45 11.35 5.92
N SER A 13 11.91 10.17 5.67
CA SER A 13 10.50 9.98 5.31
C SER A 13 9.83 8.94 6.20
N ILE A 14 8.52 9.02 6.28
CA ILE A 14 7.70 7.99 6.92
C ILE A 14 7.41 6.92 5.88
N ASN A 15 7.91 5.72 6.09
CA ASN A 15 7.81 4.62 5.13
C ASN A 15 6.75 3.62 5.61
N ILE A 16 5.77 3.34 4.76
CA ILE A 16 4.70 2.38 5.00
C ILE A 16 4.90 1.22 4.03
N TYR A 17 5.11 0.02 4.53
CA TYR A 17 5.15 -1.22 3.76
C TYR A 17 3.83 -1.95 3.95
N THR A 18 3.19 -2.38 2.86
CA THR A 18 1.85 -2.98 2.88
C THR A 18 1.80 -4.25 2.06
N ASP A 19 1.04 -5.22 2.56
CA ASP A 19 0.78 -6.50 1.90
C ASP A 19 -0.54 -7.10 2.38
N ALA A 20 -1.09 -8.05 1.65
CA ALA A 20 -2.26 -8.81 2.06
C ALA A 20 -2.17 -10.29 1.68
N SER A 21 -2.13 -11.15 2.67
CA SER A 21 -2.32 -12.59 2.44
C SER A 21 -3.80 -12.90 2.22
N THR A 22 -4.09 -13.77 1.26
CA THR A 22 -5.46 -14.18 0.93
C THR A 22 -5.54 -15.70 0.86
N THR A 23 -6.59 -16.28 1.44
CA THR A 23 -6.83 -17.72 1.30
C THR A 23 -7.21 -18.05 -0.15
N ASN A 24 -6.56 -19.07 -0.71
CA ASN A 24 -6.96 -19.63 -1.99
C ASN A 24 -8.28 -20.42 -1.79
N ALA A 25 -9.39 -19.73 -1.99
CA ALA A 25 -10.70 -20.38 -1.93
C ALA A 25 -10.99 -21.11 -3.24
N TYR A 26 -10.42 -22.29 -3.41
CA TYR A 26 -10.82 -23.18 -4.52
C TYR A 26 -12.17 -23.87 -4.28
N THR A 27 -12.85 -23.64 -3.16
CA THR A 27 -14.00 -24.46 -2.74
C THR A 27 -15.30 -23.72 -2.50
N SER A 28 -15.35 -22.41 -2.36
CA SER A 28 -16.59 -21.61 -2.42
C SER A 28 -16.28 -20.11 -2.36
N THR A 29 -16.98 -19.33 -3.17
CA THR A 29 -16.84 -17.86 -3.27
C THR A 29 -17.16 -17.12 -1.96
N ASP A 30 -17.83 -17.78 -1.02
CA ASP A 30 -18.33 -17.15 0.21
C ASP A 30 -17.33 -17.11 1.36
N LYS A 31 -16.14 -17.70 1.21
CA LYS A 31 -15.18 -17.85 2.30
C LYS A 31 -13.77 -17.34 2.00
N ILE A 32 -13.60 -16.46 1.02
CA ILE A 32 -12.30 -15.81 0.80
C ILE A 32 -12.01 -14.92 2.00
N THR A 33 -10.93 -15.20 2.69
CA THR A 33 -10.45 -14.41 3.81
C THR A 33 -9.16 -13.74 3.41
N SER A 34 -9.01 -12.47 3.72
CA SER A 34 -7.79 -11.71 3.50
C SER A 34 -7.26 -11.15 4.82
N SER A 35 -5.93 -11.12 4.95
CA SER A 35 -5.22 -10.53 6.08
C SER A 35 -4.38 -9.35 5.59
N PRO A 36 -4.98 -8.18 5.34
CA PRO A 36 -4.23 -6.97 5.05
C PRO A 36 -3.41 -6.54 6.26
N GLY A 37 -2.16 -6.13 6.01
CA GLY A 37 -1.24 -5.67 7.03
C GLY A 37 -0.36 -4.53 6.57
N TYR A 38 0.22 -3.83 7.54
CA TYR A 38 1.15 -2.74 7.31
C TYR A 38 2.24 -2.68 8.37
N VAL A 39 3.38 -2.12 8.00
CA VAL A 39 4.49 -1.77 8.88
C VAL A 39 4.88 -0.33 8.59
N ILE A 40 5.01 0.50 9.63
CA ILE A 40 5.45 1.89 9.55
C ILE A 40 6.86 2.01 10.09
N VAL A 41 7.76 2.54 9.28
CA VAL A 41 9.16 2.78 9.60
C VAL A 41 9.46 4.27 9.52
N TYR A 42 10.18 4.79 10.51
CA TYR A 42 10.69 6.14 10.51
C TYR A 42 12.05 6.18 11.20
N ASN A 43 13.04 6.81 10.56
CA ASN A 43 14.45 6.81 10.99
C ASN A 43 14.98 5.38 11.21
N ASN A 44 14.70 4.47 10.26
CA ASN A 44 15.10 3.05 10.28
C ASN A 44 14.60 2.26 11.50
N ILE A 45 13.57 2.76 12.18
CA ILE A 45 12.96 2.09 13.34
C ILE A 45 11.49 1.79 13.02
N ILE A 46 11.07 0.54 13.26
CA ILE A 46 9.64 0.19 13.21
C ILE A 46 8.92 0.96 14.32
N ARG A 47 8.00 1.83 13.94
CA ARG A 47 7.20 2.65 14.86
C ARG A 47 5.87 2.00 15.19
N LEU A 48 5.27 1.37 14.20
CA LEU A 48 3.96 0.73 14.35
C LEU A 48 3.79 -0.34 13.28
N TYR A 49 3.04 -1.36 13.59
CA TYR A 49 2.57 -2.35 12.63
C TYR A 49 1.17 -2.82 13.03
N GLY A 50 0.42 -3.35 12.09
CA GLY A 50 -0.91 -3.86 12.35
C GLY A 50 -1.47 -4.65 11.18
N ASN A 51 -2.44 -5.49 11.51
CA ASN A 51 -3.22 -6.24 10.52
C ASN A 51 -4.68 -6.32 10.93
N LYS A 52 -5.49 -6.82 10.01
CA LYS A 52 -6.89 -7.10 10.25
C LYS A 52 -7.30 -8.29 9.39
N ILE A 53 -8.21 -9.12 9.88
CA ILE A 53 -8.84 -10.15 9.06
C ILE A 53 -10.13 -9.60 8.48
N ILE A 54 -10.32 -9.78 7.18
CA ILE A 54 -11.53 -9.39 6.45
C ILE A 54 -12.02 -10.58 5.62
N ASN A 55 -13.32 -10.84 5.65
CA ASN A 55 -13.94 -11.96 4.94
C ASN A 55 -14.72 -11.48 3.70
N GLY A 56 -14.89 -12.36 2.72
CA GLY A 56 -15.69 -12.08 1.53
C GLY A 56 -15.04 -11.09 0.56
N THR A 57 -13.69 -10.99 0.55
CA THR A 57 -12.96 -10.06 -0.30
C THR A 57 -11.93 -10.79 -1.16
N ASN A 58 -11.61 -10.24 -2.32
CA ASN A 58 -10.50 -10.74 -3.14
C ASN A 58 -9.14 -10.15 -2.71
N SER A 59 -8.04 -10.67 -3.26
CA SER A 59 -6.69 -10.21 -2.92
C SER A 59 -6.50 -8.72 -3.23
N SER A 60 -6.99 -8.23 -4.36
CA SER A 60 -6.89 -6.81 -4.74
C SER A 60 -7.58 -5.89 -3.73
N TYR A 61 -8.69 -6.32 -3.14
CA TYR A 61 -9.35 -5.58 -2.06
C TYR A 61 -8.48 -5.57 -0.80
N GLY A 62 -7.91 -6.73 -0.44
CA GLY A 62 -7.01 -6.85 0.71
C GLY A 62 -5.81 -5.92 0.60
N GLU A 63 -5.14 -5.93 -0.55
CA GLU A 63 -3.99 -5.07 -0.84
C GLU A 63 -4.33 -3.58 -0.71
N MET A 64 -5.41 -3.14 -1.35
CA MET A 64 -5.86 -1.75 -1.27
C MET A 64 -6.26 -1.37 0.16
N TYR A 65 -6.84 -2.32 0.90
CA TYR A 65 -7.22 -2.10 2.30
C TYR A 65 -5.99 -1.99 3.22
N ALA A 66 -4.91 -2.73 2.94
CA ALA A 66 -3.63 -2.60 3.65
C ALA A 66 -3.06 -1.18 3.51
N ILE A 67 -3.08 -0.61 2.29
CA ILE A 67 -2.69 0.78 2.03
C ILE A 67 -3.56 1.75 2.86
N LEU A 68 -4.87 1.60 2.84
CA LEU A 68 -5.79 2.43 3.64
C LEU A 68 -5.49 2.35 5.15
N MET A 69 -5.21 1.14 5.66
CA MET A 69 -4.87 0.95 7.08
C MET A 69 -3.57 1.67 7.44
N GLY A 70 -2.53 1.53 6.61
CA GLY A 70 -1.24 2.18 6.80
C GLY A 70 -1.38 3.72 6.82
N ILE A 71 -2.07 4.29 5.83
CA ILE A 71 -2.36 5.73 5.77
C ILE A 71 -3.07 6.20 7.04
N LYS A 72 -4.16 5.51 7.46
CA LYS A 72 -4.90 5.86 8.68
C LYS A 72 -4.04 5.80 9.93
N ALA A 73 -3.15 4.82 10.01
CA ALA A 73 -2.27 4.66 11.16
C ALA A 73 -1.27 5.82 11.22
N VAL A 74 -0.59 6.16 10.11
CA VAL A 74 0.34 7.29 10.04
C VAL A 74 -0.34 8.60 10.44
N TYR A 75 -1.51 8.89 9.90
CA TYR A 75 -2.20 10.14 10.25
C TYR A 75 -2.60 10.21 11.72
N ARG A 76 -2.98 9.10 12.35
CA ARG A 76 -3.21 9.08 13.79
C ARG A 76 -1.95 9.38 14.60
N GLU A 77 -0.80 8.84 14.17
CA GLU A 77 0.49 9.10 14.80
C GLU A 77 0.93 10.56 14.63
N ILE A 78 0.70 11.15 13.47
CA ILE A 78 0.96 12.58 13.22
C ILE A 78 0.07 13.47 14.09
N ILE A 79 -1.24 13.21 14.13
CA ILE A 79 -2.19 14.00 14.93
C ILE A 79 -1.85 13.94 16.44
N SER A 80 -1.38 12.78 16.88
CA SER A 80 -0.96 12.59 18.29
C SER A 80 0.45 13.14 18.61
N GLY A 81 1.14 13.71 17.62
CA GLY A 81 2.50 14.25 17.78
C GLY A 81 3.61 13.19 17.89
N ARG A 82 3.31 11.90 17.65
CA ARG A 82 4.32 10.84 17.70
C ARG A 82 5.13 10.71 16.41
N LEU A 83 4.60 11.21 15.27
CA LEU A 83 5.32 11.36 14.02
C LEU A 83 5.26 12.82 13.55
N PRO A 84 6.29 13.31 12.85
CA PRO A 84 6.32 14.69 12.39
C PRO A 84 5.32 14.94 11.26
N SER A 85 4.65 16.10 11.27
CA SER A 85 3.59 16.44 10.30
C SER A 85 4.10 16.88 8.93
N ASN A 86 5.36 17.34 8.83
CA ASN A 86 5.92 17.89 7.60
C ASN A 86 6.82 16.90 6.86
N THR A 87 6.74 15.63 7.21
CA THR A 87 7.57 14.58 6.63
C THR A 87 6.80 13.87 5.52
N PRO A 88 7.40 13.70 4.32
CA PRO A 88 6.78 12.96 3.22
C PRO A 88 6.45 11.52 3.65
N ILE A 89 5.33 11.01 3.15
CA ILE A 89 4.91 9.63 3.37
C ILE A 89 5.21 8.83 2.10
N ASN A 90 6.00 7.77 2.23
CA ASN A 90 6.23 6.80 1.16
C ASN A 90 5.44 5.52 1.45
N ILE A 91 4.71 5.03 0.48
CA ILE A 91 3.97 3.77 0.55
C ILE A 91 4.58 2.79 -0.43
N PHE A 92 4.96 1.62 0.07
CA PHE A 92 5.54 0.53 -0.68
C PHE A 92 4.59 -0.67 -0.66
N SER A 93 4.24 -1.18 -1.84
CA SER A 93 3.43 -2.39 -2.01
C SER A 93 3.91 -3.17 -3.23
N ASP A 94 3.83 -4.48 -3.17
CA ASP A 94 4.07 -5.35 -4.33
C ASP A 94 2.83 -5.55 -5.21
N SER A 95 1.69 -5.00 -4.81
CA SER A 95 0.48 -4.94 -5.62
C SER A 95 0.55 -3.83 -6.67
N LEU A 96 1.08 -4.16 -7.85
CA LEU A 96 1.16 -3.19 -8.95
C LEU A 96 -0.20 -2.56 -9.28
N SER A 97 -1.27 -3.35 -9.29
CA SER A 97 -2.62 -2.85 -9.59
C SER A 97 -3.11 -1.82 -8.57
N SER A 98 -2.82 -2.02 -7.28
CA SER A 98 -3.18 -1.07 -6.22
C SER A 98 -2.40 0.23 -6.34
N ILE A 99 -1.09 0.15 -6.60
CA ILE A 99 -0.23 1.31 -6.80
C ILE A 99 -0.65 2.09 -8.05
N GLU A 100 -0.84 1.41 -9.19
CA GLU A 100 -1.22 2.08 -10.45
C GLU A 100 -2.60 2.76 -10.36
N ASN A 101 -3.55 2.16 -9.69
CA ASN A 101 -4.86 2.78 -9.48
C ASN A 101 -4.76 4.11 -8.72
N LEU A 102 -3.97 4.16 -7.67
CA LEU A 102 -3.83 5.36 -6.85
C LEU A 102 -2.81 6.37 -7.40
N ARG A 103 -1.85 5.95 -8.25
CA ARG A 103 -0.77 6.79 -8.78
C ARG A 103 -1.09 7.40 -10.14
N ASN A 104 -1.62 6.60 -11.06
CA ASN A 104 -1.78 6.97 -12.46
C ASN A 104 -3.22 6.90 -12.95
N ASN A 105 -3.93 5.81 -12.65
CA ASN A 105 -5.24 5.54 -13.24
C ASN A 105 -6.31 6.54 -12.80
N PHE A 106 -6.17 7.13 -11.60
CA PHE A 106 -7.13 8.13 -11.10
C PHE A 106 -7.23 9.37 -12.01
N LYS A 107 -6.20 9.69 -12.78
CA LYS A 107 -6.20 10.78 -13.78
C LYS A 107 -7.24 10.54 -14.89
N ASN A 108 -7.63 9.28 -15.09
CA ASN A 108 -8.62 8.84 -16.05
C ASN A 108 -9.97 8.48 -15.39
N TRP A 109 -10.26 9.05 -14.22
CA TRP A 109 -11.52 8.83 -13.54
C TRP A 109 -12.40 10.06 -13.57
N TYR A 110 -13.69 9.82 -13.54
CA TYR A 110 -14.70 10.86 -13.34
C TYR A 110 -15.78 10.36 -12.37
N ILE A 111 -16.57 11.28 -11.84
CA ILE A 111 -17.59 10.97 -10.87
C ILE A 111 -18.95 11.29 -11.49
N LEU A 112 -19.80 10.26 -11.57
CA LEU A 112 -21.19 10.35 -12.01
C LEU A 112 -22.06 9.68 -10.96
N ASP A 113 -23.11 10.36 -10.51
CA ASP A 113 -24.06 9.86 -9.52
C ASP A 113 -23.38 9.26 -8.25
N ASN A 114 -22.31 9.92 -7.82
CA ASN A 114 -21.47 9.45 -6.73
C ASN A 114 -20.78 8.11 -6.97
N ILE A 115 -20.59 7.71 -8.23
CA ILE A 115 -19.85 6.51 -8.65
C ILE A 115 -18.56 6.96 -9.34
N ILE A 116 -17.41 6.37 -8.99
CA ILE A 116 -16.16 6.60 -9.70
C ILE A 116 -16.13 5.70 -10.93
N ARG A 117 -16.00 6.30 -12.11
CA ARG A 117 -15.97 5.63 -13.42
C ARG A 117 -14.70 5.94 -14.17
N LYS A 118 -14.32 5.05 -15.09
CA LYS A 118 -13.19 5.23 -15.99
C LYS A 118 -13.64 5.98 -17.25
N THR A 119 -12.85 6.94 -17.69
CA THR A 119 -13.19 7.78 -18.85
C THR A 119 -13.18 7.01 -20.18
N TYR A 120 -12.43 5.91 -20.28
CA TYR A 120 -12.22 5.21 -21.55
C TYR A 120 -13.24 4.08 -21.82
N ASP A 121 -13.90 3.52 -20.81
CA ASP A 121 -14.85 2.40 -20.97
C ASP A 121 -16.13 2.56 -20.13
N ASP A 122 -16.28 3.68 -19.44
CA ASP A 122 -17.41 4.03 -18.56
C ASP A 122 -17.69 3.00 -17.44
N LYS A 123 -16.75 2.07 -17.21
CA LYS A 123 -16.93 1.08 -16.16
C LYS A 123 -16.62 1.66 -14.78
N GLU A 124 -17.29 1.12 -13.79
CA GLU A 124 -17.03 1.46 -12.41
C GLU A 124 -15.62 1.03 -11.99
N VAL A 125 -14.98 1.89 -11.19
CA VAL A 125 -13.68 1.57 -10.60
C VAL A 125 -13.88 0.54 -9.48
N ILE A 126 -13.11 -0.54 -9.53
CA ILE A 126 -13.16 -1.61 -8.52
C ILE A 126 -12.60 -1.08 -7.18
N ASN A 127 -13.16 -1.54 -6.06
CA ASN A 127 -12.76 -1.16 -4.69
C ASN A 127 -12.92 0.35 -4.41
N GLN A 128 -13.86 1.01 -5.06
CA GLN A 128 -14.05 2.44 -4.94
C GLN A 128 -14.43 2.92 -3.52
N ASP A 129 -14.96 2.05 -2.68
CA ASP A 129 -15.21 2.33 -1.27
C ASP A 129 -13.93 2.59 -0.47
N ILE A 130 -12.86 1.83 -0.76
CA ILE A 130 -11.54 2.05 -0.16
C ILE A 130 -10.87 3.27 -0.77
N ILE A 131 -10.91 3.39 -2.10
CA ILE A 131 -10.32 4.50 -2.85
C ILE A 131 -10.89 5.84 -2.36
N ARG A 132 -12.21 5.94 -2.17
CA ARG A 132 -12.86 7.14 -1.62
C ARG A 132 -12.29 7.53 -0.26
N LYS A 133 -12.10 6.56 0.62
CA LYS A 133 -11.54 6.81 1.95
C LYS A 133 -10.10 7.25 1.90
N ILE A 134 -9.31 6.72 0.96
CA ILE A 134 -7.93 7.17 0.76
C ILE A 134 -7.92 8.62 0.28
N ILE A 135 -8.71 8.96 -0.73
CA ILE A 135 -8.85 10.32 -1.27
C ILE A 135 -9.29 11.29 -0.16
N GLU A 136 -10.33 10.94 0.58
CA GLU A 136 -10.84 11.75 1.69
C GLU A 136 -9.75 12.07 2.73
N ILE A 137 -8.98 11.06 3.13
CA ILE A 137 -7.93 11.23 4.13
C ILE A 137 -6.79 12.08 3.59
N VAL A 138 -6.30 11.79 2.41
CA VAL A 138 -5.19 12.54 1.78
C VAL A 138 -5.60 14.01 1.61
N ASN A 139 -6.80 14.28 1.09
CA ASN A 139 -7.31 15.63 0.90
C ASN A 139 -7.49 16.39 2.23
N LYS A 140 -7.93 15.68 3.27
CA LYS A 140 -8.13 16.27 4.60
C LYS A 140 -6.82 16.74 5.23
N TYR A 141 -5.79 15.92 5.17
CA TYR A 141 -4.55 16.19 5.88
C TYR A 141 -3.48 16.89 5.03
N LYS A 142 -3.63 16.86 3.70
CA LYS A 142 -2.77 17.58 2.74
C LYS A 142 -1.27 17.31 2.93
N ILE A 143 -0.91 16.08 3.26
CA ILE A 143 0.48 15.64 3.40
C ILE A 143 0.88 14.89 2.13
N PRO A 144 2.03 15.19 1.50
CA PRO A 144 2.47 14.49 0.31
C PRO A 144 2.64 12.98 0.56
N VAL A 145 2.04 12.19 -0.34
CA VAL A 145 2.10 10.73 -0.31
C VAL A 145 2.71 10.24 -1.62
N ASN A 146 3.82 9.53 -1.54
CA ASN A 146 4.46 8.89 -2.68
C ASN A 146 4.11 7.39 -2.68
N LEU A 147 3.76 6.87 -3.84
CA LEU A 147 3.36 5.48 -4.03
C LEU A 147 4.42 4.75 -4.85
N TYR A 148 4.97 3.67 -4.32
CA TYR A 148 6.04 2.91 -4.97
C TYR A 148 5.67 1.44 -5.07
N HIS A 149 5.81 0.90 -6.29
CA HIS A 149 5.76 -0.54 -6.48
C HIS A 149 7.12 -1.15 -6.14
N ILE A 150 7.12 -2.21 -5.35
CA ILE A 150 8.31 -2.99 -5.01
C ILE A 150 8.17 -4.44 -5.49
N LYS A 151 9.29 -5.15 -5.59
CA LYS A 151 9.27 -6.55 -6.00
C LYS A 151 8.71 -7.43 -4.87
N GLY A 152 7.61 -8.14 -5.14
CA GLY A 152 7.08 -9.16 -4.25
C GLY A 152 7.97 -10.40 -4.17
N HIS A 153 7.89 -11.13 -3.06
CA HIS A 153 8.56 -12.42 -2.82
C HIS A 153 10.06 -12.44 -3.12
N ALA A 154 10.75 -11.33 -2.87
CA ALA A 154 12.20 -11.28 -3.04
C ALA A 154 12.88 -12.22 -2.05
N GLN A 155 13.68 -13.17 -2.56
CA GLN A 155 14.40 -14.16 -1.74
C GLN A 155 15.82 -13.70 -1.42
N ILE A 156 15.98 -12.56 -0.76
CA ILE A 156 17.29 -12.16 -0.25
C ILE A 156 17.52 -12.85 1.09
N LYS A 157 18.53 -13.71 1.14
CA LYS A 157 19.05 -14.21 2.42
C LYS A 157 19.89 -13.09 3.04
N LEU A 158 19.32 -12.38 3.99
CA LEU A 158 20.00 -11.32 4.75
C LEU A 158 21.10 -11.84 5.69
N ASN A 159 21.80 -12.89 5.32
CA ASN A 159 22.91 -13.43 6.08
C ASN A 159 24.21 -12.68 5.78
N LYS A 160 24.98 -12.43 6.82
CA LYS A 160 26.22 -11.62 6.91
C LYS A 160 27.36 -11.91 5.90
N LYS A 161 27.17 -12.81 4.94
CA LYS A 161 28.10 -13.06 3.82
C LYS A 161 27.30 -12.94 2.53
N SER A 162 27.45 -11.81 1.83
CA SER A 162 26.88 -11.60 0.49
C SER A 162 27.44 -12.63 -0.50
N ASN A 163 26.65 -13.65 -0.80
CA ASN A 163 26.93 -14.57 -1.90
C ASN A 163 26.61 -13.90 -3.24
N LEU A 164 27.23 -14.34 -4.32
CA LEU A 164 26.98 -13.83 -5.68
C LEU A 164 25.49 -13.84 -6.06
N SER A 165 24.72 -14.82 -5.57
CA SER A 165 23.28 -14.93 -5.75
C SER A 165 22.51 -13.74 -5.15
N ASP A 166 22.97 -13.20 -4.02
CA ASP A 166 22.31 -12.08 -3.34
C ASP A 166 22.51 -10.77 -4.14
N ARG A 167 23.70 -10.60 -4.76
CA ARG A 167 23.96 -9.46 -5.65
C ARG A 167 23.12 -9.49 -6.92
N VAL A 168 22.95 -10.66 -7.53
CA VAL A 168 22.09 -10.81 -8.72
C VAL A 168 20.65 -10.47 -8.37
N GLU A 169 20.17 -10.87 -7.21
CA GLU A 169 18.82 -10.55 -6.77
C GLU A 169 18.66 -9.07 -6.41
N LEU A 170 19.63 -8.45 -5.73
CA LEU A 170 19.65 -7.01 -5.48
C LEU A 170 19.61 -6.19 -6.77
N ASN A 171 20.41 -6.55 -7.76
CA ASN A 171 20.41 -5.87 -9.06
C ASN A 171 19.03 -5.95 -9.73
N LYS A 172 18.37 -7.13 -9.70
CA LYS A 172 17.01 -7.26 -10.22
C LYS A 172 16.00 -6.37 -9.50
N ILE A 173 16.14 -6.22 -8.19
CA ILE A 173 15.26 -5.34 -7.40
C ILE A 173 15.48 -3.89 -7.79
N ILE A 174 16.74 -3.45 -7.90
CA ILE A 174 17.09 -2.09 -8.32
C ILE A 174 16.55 -1.80 -9.72
N GLU A 175 16.77 -2.71 -10.68
CA GLU A 175 16.27 -2.60 -12.05
C GLU A 175 14.74 -2.52 -12.09
N MET A 176 14.03 -3.42 -11.38
CA MET A 176 12.57 -3.41 -11.31
C MET A 176 12.05 -2.16 -10.63
N PHE A 177 12.68 -1.73 -9.53
CA PHE A 177 12.28 -0.50 -8.86
C PHE A 177 12.41 0.71 -9.78
N PHE A 178 13.52 0.81 -10.51
CA PHE A 178 13.72 1.86 -11.52
C PHE A 178 12.70 1.75 -12.67
N GLN A 179 12.44 0.54 -13.15
CA GLN A 179 11.49 0.31 -14.25
C GLN A 179 10.09 0.85 -13.91
N TYR A 180 9.60 0.57 -12.69
CA TYR A 180 8.25 0.94 -12.28
C TYR A 180 8.14 2.35 -11.68
N ASN A 181 9.17 2.82 -10.99
CA ASN A 181 9.09 4.05 -10.22
C ASN A 181 9.93 5.20 -10.80
N ARG A 182 10.81 4.92 -11.79
CA ARG A 182 11.73 5.91 -12.41
C ARG A 182 12.67 6.59 -11.41
N ILE A 183 13.01 5.89 -10.34
CA ILE A 183 13.88 6.34 -9.25
C ILE A 183 15.03 5.35 -9.10
N LEU A 184 16.26 5.87 -9.01
CA LEU A 184 17.42 5.04 -8.69
C LEU A 184 17.52 4.84 -7.18
N ILE A 185 17.78 3.61 -6.77
CA ILE A 185 18.05 3.23 -5.39
C ILE A 185 19.42 2.56 -5.27
N THR A 186 20.01 2.68 -4.10
CA THR A 186 21.27 2.02 -3.74
C THR A 186 21.03 0.57 -3.32
N ASP A 187 22.10 -0.23 -3.23
CA ASP A 187 22.06 -1.59 -2.70
C ASP A 187 21.47 -1.62 -1.27
N THR A 188 21.81 -0.64 -0.45
CA THR A 188 21.31 -0.52 0.93
C THR A 188 19.80 -0.28 0.95
N GLU A 189 19.32 0.67 0.13
CA GLU A 189 17.88 0.95 0.01
C GLU A 189 17.14 -0.26 -0.54
N ALA A 190 17.67 -0.95 -1.54
CA ALA A 190 17.09 -2.17 -2.08
C ALA A 190 16.98 -3.27 -1.03
N ALA A 191 18.02 -3.47 -0.22
CA ALA A 191 18.02 -4.43 0.87
C ALA A 191 16.99 -4.08 1.96
N GLU A 192 16.86 -2.79 2.29
CA GLU A 192 15.88 -2.29 3.25
C GLU A 192 14.44 -2.49 2.76
N LEU A 193 14.15 -2.13 1.51
CA LEU A 193 12.85 -2.35 0.88
C LEU A 193 12.45 -3.83 0.93
N CYS A 194 13.40 -4.72 0.60
CA CYS A 194 13.16 -6.16 0.69
C CYS A 194 12.90 -6.64 2.11
N TYR A 195 13.69 -6.18 3.07
CA TYR A 195 13.56 -6.60 4.46
C TYR A 195 12.15 -6.31 4.98
N TYR A 196 11.66 -5.08 4.82
CA TYR A 196 10.35 -4.71 5.32
C TYR A 196 9.20 -5.32 4.52
N ASN A 197 9.39 -5.54 3.20
CA ASN A 197 8.39 -6.26 2.42
C ASN A 197 8.25 -7.72 2.87
N ILE A 198 9.37 -8.41 3.08
CA ILE A 198 9.38 -9.79 3.63
C ILE A 198 8.77 -9.81 5.04
N PHE A 199 9.06 -8.78 5.84
CA PHE A 199 8.50 -8.70 7.19
C PHE A 199 6.97 -8.62 7.16
N VAL A 200 6.41 -7.71 6.36
CA VAL A 200 4.94 -7.55 6.28
C VAL A 200 4.27 -8.77 5.67
N ASP A 201 4.85 -9.39 4.62
CA ASP A 201 4.35 -10.63 4.01
C ASP A 201 4.28 -11.77 5.04
N ASN A 202 5.37 -12.03 5.76
CA ASN A 202 5.39 -13.04 6.81
C ASN A 202 4.39 -12.74 7.93
N PHE A 203 4.28 -11.48 8.33
CA PHE A 203 3.35 -11.04 9.37
C PHE A 203 1.88 -11.28 8.96
N THR A 204 1.50 -10.93 7.74
CA THR A 204 0.14 -11.15 7.24
C THR A 204 -0.19 -12.63 7.09
N ARG A 205 0.77 -13.44 6.61
CA ARG A 205 0.62 -14.91 6.49
C ARG A 205 0.51 -15.60 7.84
N TYR A 206 1.34 -15.21 8.80
CA TYR A 206 1.28 -15.76 10.15
C TYR A 206 -0.10 -15.49 10.78
N ASN A 207 -0.55 -14.26 10.77
CA ASN A 207 -1.84 -13.90 11.31
C ASN A 207 -3.00 -14.60 10.59
N MET A 208 -2.91 -14.81 9.28
CA MET A 208 -3.88 -15.60 8.52
C MET A 208 -3.98 -17.03 9.07
N LYS A 209 -2.84 -17.72 9.26
CA LYS A 209 -2.81 -19.09 9.75
C LYS A 209 -3.35 -19.23 11.17
N GLU A 210 -2.89 -18.39 12.09
CA GLU A 210 -3.33 -18.39 13.48
C GLU A 210 -4.84 -18.23 13.59
N ASN A 211 -5.39 -17.36 12.79
CA ASN A 211 -6.80 -17.08 12.82
C ASN A 211 -7.66 -18.15 12.13
N MET A 212 -7.14 -18.86 11.14
CA MET A 212 -7.83 -19.99 10.53
C MET A 212 -7.93 -21.20 11.46
N THR A 213 -7.00 -21.34 12.41
CA THR A 213 -7.00 -22.42 13.38
C THR A 213 -7.89 -22.15 14.60
N SER A 214 -8.26 -20.89 14.84
CA SER A 214 -9.13 -20.53 15.96
C SER A 214 -10.61 -20.63 15.55
N SER A 215 -11.41 -21.40 16.30
CA SER A 215 -12.85 -21.59 16.10
C SER A 215 -13.71 -20.31 16.14
N ILE A 216 -13.13 -19.18 16.47
CA ILE A 216 -13.74 -17.83 16.52
C ILE A 216 -14.17 -17.35 15.13
N TYR A 217 -13.61 -17.91 14.03
CA TYR A 217 -13.86 -17.46 12.66
C TYR A 217 -15.21 -17.93 12.07
N HIS A 218 -15.84 -18.93 12.64
CA HIS A 218 -17.10 -19.43 12.09
C HIS A 218 -18.30 -18.50 12.33
N ASN A 219 -18.16 -17.47 13.16
CA ASN A 219 -19.26 -16.56 13.52
C ASN A 219 -19.00 -15.07 13.27
N SER A 220 -17.91 -14.68 12.59
CA SER A 220 -17.74 -13.26 12.26
C SER A 220 -18.69 -12.89 11.13
N ASN A 221 -19.79 -12.21 11.48
CA ASN A 221 -20.65 -11.56 10.51
C ASN A 221 -19.80 -10.71 9.56
N TYR A 222 -19.97 -10.97 8.26
CA TYR A 222 -19.41 -10.18 7.18
C TYR A 222 -19.73 -8.70 7.41
N ILE A 223 -18.76 -7.94 7.88
CA ILE A 223 -18.88 -6.49 7.97
C ILE A 223 -18.38 -5.95 6.63
N LYS A 224 -19.30 -5.87 5.65
CA LYS A 224 -19.07 -4.99 4.51
C LYS A 224 -18.72 -3.62 5.07
N PRO A 225 -17.54 -3.04 4.76
CA PRO A 225 -17.24 -1.70 5.21
C PRO A 225 -18.41 -0.81 4.81
N ARG A 226 -19.10 -0.20 5.77
CA ARG A 226 -20.18 0.73 5.45
C ARG A 226 -19.59 1.79 4.54
N LEU A 227 -20.09 1.87 3.31
CA LEU A 227 -19.83 2.99 2.44
C LEU A 227 -20.21 4.23 3.24
N ASN A 228 -19.22 5.00 3.67
CA ASN A 228 -19.50 6.34 4.13
C ASN A 228 -20.12 7.06 2.95
N ASN A 229 -21.29 7.67 3.16
CA ASN A 229 -22.01 8.46 2.15
C ASN A 229 -21.28 9.77 1.79
N THR A 230 -19.97 9.83 1.95
CA THR A 230 -19.17 10.99 1.57
C THR A 230 -19.24 11.13 0.06
N LYS A 231 -19.90 12.17 -0.40
CA LYS A 231 -19.96 12.49 -1.83
C LYS A 231 -18.60 13.00 -2.26
N LEU A 232 -17.90 12.23 -3.08
CA LEU A 232 -16.73 12.73 -3.80
C LEU A 232 -17.15 13.60 -4.98
N THR A 233 -16.38 14.63 -5.25
CA THR A 233 -16.54 15.57 -6.35
C THR A 233 -15.34 15.53 -7.30
N LYS A 234 -15.44 16.17 -8.45
CA LYS A 234 -14.30 16.37 -9.36
C LYS A 234 -13.16 17.14 -8.69
N GLU A 235 -13.49 18.08 -7.81
CA GLU A 235 -12.50 18.86 -7.06
C GLU A 235 -11.72 17.98 -6.07
N ASP A 236 -12.36 16.97 -5.46
CA ASP A 236 -11.66 16.02 -4.59
C ASP A 236 -10.61 15.22 -5.35
N LEU A 237 -10.86 14.82 -6.59
CA LEU A 237 -9.87 14.16 -7.44
C LEU A 237 -8.71 15.09 -7.81
N LYS A 238 -9.00 16.36 -8.07
CA LYS A 238 -7.98 17.36 -8.35
C LYS A 238 -7.09 17.61 -7.14
N VAL A 239 -7.67 17.88 -5.97
CA VAL A 239 -6.92 18.04 -4.72
C VAL A 239 -6.09 16.81 -4.42
N PHE A 240 -6.64 15.61 -4.57
CA PHE A 240 -5.89 14.36 -4.41
C PHE A 240 -4.65 14.30 -5.29
N SER A 241 -4.75 14.76 -6.56
CA SER A 241 -3.62 14.78 -7.50
C SER A 241 -2.45 15.66 -7.04
N GLU A 242 -2.72 16.71 -6.28
CA GLU A 242 -1.69 17.63 -5.76
C GLU A 242 -0.82 16.99 -4.67
N TYR A 243 -1.36 15.99 -3.96
CA TYR A 243 -0.68 15.34 -2.83
C TYR A 243 -0.19 13.92 -3.12
N ILE A 244 -0.55 13.36 -4.26
CA ILE A 244 -0.03 12.06 -4.70
C ILE A 244 1.19 12.28 -5.61
N ASN A 245 2.29 11.59 -5.30
CA ASN A 245 3.59 11.62 -6.01
C ASN A 245 4.21 13.03 -6.16
N GLY A 246 3.88 13.93 -5.23
CA GLY A 246 4.46 15.28 -5.18
C GLY A 246 3.89 16.25 -6.21
N GLY A 247 2.68 16.01 -6.72
CA GLY A 247 1.98 16.96 -7.60
C GLY A 247 2.67 17.12 -8.96
N GLU A 248 2.94 16.01 -9.67
CA GLU A 248 3.43 16.03 -11.06
C GLU A 248 2.44 16.67 -12.03
#